data_3e3b27205082450fef6e12b24f8c09c7
#
_entry.id   3e3b27205082450fef6e12b24f8c09c7
#
_cell.length_a   1.000
_cell.length_b   1.000
_cell.length_c   1.000
_cell.angle_alpha   90.00
_cell.angle_beta   90.00
_cell.angle_gamma   90.00
#
_symmetry.space_group_name_H-M   'P 1'
#
loop_
_entity.id
_entity.type
_entity.pdbx_description
1 polymer ?
#
loop_
_entity_poly.entity_id
_entity_poly.type
_entity_poly.pdbx_seq_one_letter_code
_entity_poly.pdbx_strand_id
1 'polypeptide(L)'
;MSKKRICLLAVGLTLLLAAGFFLALPRTLFDEPFSATVWSRDGRLLSAKVAPDGQWRFFPTDSVPGKFRTAITTYEDKRFDRHFGVDPLALARAVGQNLAAGRIESGASTLTMQTIRLSRGGKPRTFGEKFVEAVLALRLEMRCSKEEILALYAAHAPFGGNVVGLESASWYYFGRSARDLSWAESALLAVLPNAPSLIHMKRNRERLREKRDRLLDRIRSGGHIDSLTCALAKLEPLPEAPEPMPMEAMHLLGKMRTGALRSTLDADLQGRVNALARRYNAQYRGNRINNLAVVVMDVRSGEVLAYAG
;
A
#
# COMPACT_ATOMS: atom_id res chain seq x y z
N MET A 1 13.55 30.20 45.47
CA MET A 1 12.30 30.31 44.69
C MET A 1 11.13 29.83 45.53
N SER A 2 10.02 30.61 45.59
CA SER A 2 8.85 30.20 46.40
C SER A 2 8.20 28.95 45.81
N LYS A 3 7.72 28.02 46.67
CA LYS A 3 6.99 26.80 46.24
C LYS A 3 5.89 27.07 45.22
N LYS A 4 5.16 28.21 45.36
CA LYS A 4 4.12 28.67 44.40
C LYS A 4 4.71 28.94 42.99
N ARG A 5 5.90 29.57 42.91
CA ARG A 5 6.57 29.84 41.60
C ARG A 5 7.04 28.57 40.91
N ILE A 6 7.55 27.59 41.67
CA ILE A 6 7.94 26.28 41.12
C ILE A 6 6.72 25.55 40.59
N CYS A 7 5.60 25.56 41.33
CA CYS A 7 4.35 24.93 40.86
C CYS A 7 3.79 25.57 39.59
N LEU A 8 3.78 26.91 39.50
CA LEU A 8 3.34 27.62 38.30
C LEU A 8 4.22 27.33 37.09
N LEU A 9 5.54 27.27 37.27
CA LEU A 9 6.47 26.91 36.18
C LEU A 9 6.28 25.46 35.73
N ALA A 10 6.05 24.54 36.66
CA ALA A 10 5.78 23.13 36.33
C ALA A 10 4.45 22.99 35.54
N VAL A 11 3.40 23.65 35.96
CA VAL A 11 2.10 23.68 35.26
C VAL A 11 2.26 24.30 33.85
N GLY A 12 2.96 25.43 33.74
CA GLY A 12 3.22 26.07 32.46
C GLY A 12 4.01 25.18 31.50
N LEU A 13 5.05 24.51 32.01
CA LEU A 13 5.83 23.54 31.22
C LEU A 13 4.99 22.35 30.77
N THR A 14 4.15 21.81 31.67
CA THR A 14 3.25 20.68 31.32
C THR A 14 2.26 21.07 30.23
N LEU A 15 1.66 22.26 30.34
CA LEU A 15 0.74 22.77 29.32
C LEU A 15 1.44 22.97 27.97
N LEU A 16 2.67 23.49 27.99
CA LEU A 16 3.47 23.70 26.79
C LEU A 16 3.87 22.40 26.13
N LEU A 17 4.26 21.39 26.89
CA LEU A 17 4.55 20.03 26.41
C LEU A 17 3.29 19.36 25.87
N ALA A 18 2.15 19.50 26.54
CA ALA A 18 0.87 18.99 26.05
C ALA A 18 0.46 19.67 24.73
N ALA A 19 0.54 20.99 24.65
CA ALA A 19 0.27 21.72 23.41
C ALA A 19 1.22 21.28 22.28
N GLY A 20 2.52 21.16 22.55
CA GLY A 20 3.51 20.65 21.62
C GLY A 20 3.16 19.25 21.13
N PHE A 21 2.77 18.34 22.00
CA PHE A 21 2.34 16.98 21.65
C PHE A 21 1.11 16.98 20.77
N PHE A 22 0.08 17.77 21.06
CA PHE A 22 -1.15 17.84 20.26
C PHE A 22 -0.93 18.49 18.90
N LEU A 23 0.02 19.43 18.77
CA LEU A 23 0.37 20.11 17.53
C LEU A 23 1.46 19.40 16.71
N ALA A 24 2.15 18.42 17.28
CA ALA A 24 3.29 17.74 16.64
C ALA A 24 2.92 16.94 15.38
N LEU A 25 1.67 16.49 15.28
CA LEU A 25 1.21 15.72 14.13
C LEU A 25 0.51 16.65 13.12
N PRO A 26 0.99 16.76 11.86
CA PRO A 26 0.36 17.59 10.84
C PRO A 26 -1.06 17.09 10.52
N ARG A 27 -1.91 17.99 9.99
CA ARG A 27 -3.28 17.63 9.61
C ARG A 27 -3.31 16.58 8.50
N THR A 28 -2.50 16.77 7.46
CA THR A 28 -2.24 15.80 6.39
C THR A 28 -0.91 15.12 6.65
N LEU A 29 -0.92 13.79 6.75
CA LEU A 29 0.30 13.01 7.00
C LEU A 29 1.10 12.77 5.72
N PHE A 30 0.43 12.68 4.60
CA PHE A 30 1.00 12.38 3.30
C PHE A 30 0.44 13.36 2.28
N ASP A 31 1.32 13.97 1.50
CA ASP A 31 0.99 15.01 0.51
C ASP A 31 1.56 14.67 -0.88
N GLU A 32 2.04 13.42 -1.05
CA GLU A 32 2.59 12.98 -2.30
C GLU A 32 1.49 12.77 -3.36
N PRO A 33 1.79 13.07 -4.64
CA PRO A 33 0.82 12.94 -5.71
C PRO A 33 0.47 11.47 -5.98
N PHE A 34 -0.78 11.23 -6.36
CA PHE A 34 -1.24 9.93 -6.81
C PHE A 34 -1.09 9.78 -8.32
N SER A 35 -0.96 8.54 -8.78
CA SER A 35 -1.06 8.13 -10.16
C SER A 35 -2.43 8.49 -10.74
N ALA A 36 -2.47 8.84 -12.03
CA ALA A 36 -3.74 8.93 -12.73
C ALA A 36 -4.22 7.52 -13.07
N THR A 37 -5.47 7.20 -12.73
CA THR A 37 -6.09 5.89 -12.98
C THR A 37 -7.50 6.04 -13.53
N VAL A 38 -7.87 5.20 -14.48
CA VAL A 38 -9.24 5.11 -15.03
C VAL A 38 -9.80 3.72 -14.71
N TRP A 39 -10.96 3.71 -14.08
CA TRP A 39 -11.64 2.50 -13.63
C TRP A 39 -12.97 2.33 -14.38
N SER A 40 -13.32 1.10 -14.69
CA SER A 40 -14.62 0.76 -15.26
C SER A 40 -15.76 0.89 -14.23
N ARG A 41 -16.98 0.75 -14.69
CA ARG A 41 -18.18 0.77 -13.83
C ARG A 41 -18.20 -0.31 -12.75
N ASP A 42 -17.59 -1.44 -13.03
CA ASP A 42 -17.45 -2.60 -12.13
C ASP A 42 -16.16 -2.59 -11.31
N GLY A 43 -15.35 -1.52 -11.37
CA GLY A 43 -14.15 -1.34 -10.57
C GLY A 43 -12.91 -2.07 -11.08
N ARG A 44 -12.87 -2.48 -12.36
CA ARG A 44 -11.65 -2.98 -13.01
C ARG A 44 -10.79 -1.81 -13.49
N LEU A 45 -9.48 -1.90 -13.33
CA LEU A 45 -8.55 -0.91 -13.86
C LEU A 45 -8.51 -0.98 -15.40
N LEU A 46 -8.81 0.14 -16.06
CA LEU A 46 -8.75 0.26 -17.52
C LEU A 46 -7.46 0.89 -18.00
N SER A 47 -6.92 1.84 -17.26
CA SER A 47 -5.63 2.47 -17.60
C SER A 47 -5.03 3.15 -16.38
N ALA A 48 -3.70 3.20 -16.35
CA ALA A 48 -2.97 3.91 -15.32
C ALA A 48 -1.73 4.63 -15.88
N LYS A 49 -1.35 5.74 -15.25
CA LYS A 49 -0.15 6.50 -15.54
C LYS A 49 0.59 6.79 -14.25
N VAL A 50 1.90 6.65 -14.28
CA VAL A 50 2.78 6.96 -13.15
C VAL A 50 2.55 8.39 -12.63
N ALA A 51 2.64 8.58 -11.32
CA ALA A 51 2.49 9.90 -10.70
C ALA A 51 3.61 10.87 -11.15
N PRO A 52 3.43 12.20 -11.00
CA PRO A 52 4.42 13.20 -11.43
C PRO A 52 5.80 13.03 -10.77
N ASP A 53 5.87 12.42 -9.59
CA ASP A 53 7.11 12.10 -8.88
C ASP A 53 7.78 10.79 -9.34
N GLY A 54 7.26 10.15 -10.40
CA GLY A 54 7.79 8.91 -10.94
C GLY A 54 7.38 7.64 -10.19
N GLN A 55 6.49 7.74 -9.21
CA GLN A 55 6.02 6.59 -8.43
C GLN A 55 4.69 6.06 -8.96
N TRP A 56 4.52 4.73 -8.91
CA TRP A 56 3.20 4.10 -8.97
C TRP A 56 2.54 4.22 -7.60
N ARG A 57 1.55 5.08 -7.46
CA ARG A 57 0.82 5.30 -6.21
C ARG A 57 -0.65 5.49 -6.51
N PHE A 58 -1.42 4.41 -6.42
CA PHE A 58 -2.86 4.45 -6.66
C PHE A 58 -3.58 5.01 -5.44
N PHE A 59 -4.76 5.59 -5.66
CA PHE A 59 -5.61 5.98 -4.55
C PHE A 59 -5.91 4.78 -3.66
N PRO A 60 -5.87 4.96 -2.34
CA PRO A 60 -6.18 3.89 -1.40
C PRO A 60 -7.61 3.41 -1.61
N THR A 61 -7.83 2.12 -1.42
CA THR A 61 -9.17 1.53 -1.32
C THR A 61 -9.79 1.86 0.04
N ASP A 62 -11.11 1.85 0.13
CA ASP A 62 -11.85 2.21 1.36
C ASP A 62 -11.50 1.30 2.55
N SER A 63 -10.96 0.12 2.30
CA SER A 63 -10.56 -0.84 3.34
C SER A 63 -9.38 -1.70 2.90
N VAL A 64 -8.57 -2.10 3.87
CA VAL A 64 -7.46 -3.04 3.65
C VAL A 64 -8.01 -4.47 3.58
N PRO A 65 -7.68 -5.26 2.52
CA PRO A 65 -8.17 -6.64 2.39
C PRO A 65 -7.75 -7.52 3.57
N GLY A 66 -8.68 -8.35 4.06
CA GLY A 66 -8.48 -9.15 5.27
C GLY A 66 -7.28 -10.09 5.21
N LYS A 67 -6.99 -10.70 4.05
CA LYS A 67 -5.81 -11.55 3.88
C LYS A 67 -4.51 -10.76 4.05
N PHE A 68 -4.43 -9.57 3.45
CA PHE A 68 -3.25 -8.70 3.62
C PHE A 68 -3.16 -8.15 5.04
N ARG A 69 -4.29 -7.73 5.66
CA ARG A 69 -4.33 -7.32 7.08
C ARG A 69 -3.69 -8.41 7.95
N THR A 70 -4.18 -9.66 7.83
CA THR A 70 -3.68 -10.80 8.59
C THR A 70 -2.18 -11.04 8.32
N ALA A 71 -1.77 -10.98 7.06
CA ALA A 71 -0.38 -11.21 6.69
C ALA A 71 0.55 -10.14 7.27
N ILE A 72 0.22 -8.85 7.09
CA ILE A 72 1.09 -7.75 7.55
C ILE A 72 1.14 -7.65 9.07
N THR A 73 0.01 -7.82 9.77
CA THR A 73 0.00 -7.81 11.24
C THR A 73 0.76 -9.01 11.80
N THR A 74 0.61 -10.20 11.23
CA THR A 74 1.37 -11.40 11.64
C THR A 74 2.88 -11.23 11.41
N TYR A 75 3.27 -10.50 10.36
CA TYR A 75 4.67 -10.29 9.99
C TYR A 75 5.33 -9.20 10.81
N GLU A 76 4.70 -8.02 10.89
CA GLU A 76 5.28 -6.80 11.46
C GLU A 76 4.87 -6.55 12.90
N ASP A 77 3.61 -6.85 13.27
CA ASP A 77 3.01 -6.36 14.51
C ASP A 77 1.89 -7.27 15.01
N LYS A 78 2.25 -8.42 15.57
CA LYS A 78 1.29 -9.44 16.02
C LYS A 78 0.25 -8.96 17.04
N ARG A 79 0.52 -7.85 17.71
CA ARG A 79 -0.32 -7.28 18.75
C ARG A 79 -0.89 -5.93 18.33
N PHE A 80 -0.94 -5.65 17.03
CA PHE A 80 -1.38 -4.39 16.47
C PHE A 80 -2.69 -3.88 17.10
N ASP A 81 -3.68 -4.74 17.26
CA ASP A 81 -4.99 -4.39 17.81
C ASP A 81 -5.00 -4.25 19.35
N ARG A 82 -3.88 -4.52 20.04
CA ARG A 82 -3.81 -4.61 21.51
C ARG A 82 -2.93 -3.55 22.18
N HIS A 83 -2.17 -2.79 21.43
CA HIS A 83 -1.32 -1.72 21.95
C HIS A 83 -1.74 -0.36 21.42
N PHE A 84 -1.29 0.69 22.06
CA PHE A 84 -1.58 2.09 21.70
C PHE A 84 -0.32 2.74 21.10
N GLY A 85 -0.06 2.47 19.82
CA GLY A 85 1.05 3.05 19.05
C GLY A 85 2.41 2.43 19.28
N VAL A 86 2.72 2.02 20.50
CA VAL A 86 3.96 1.35 20.93
C VAL A 86 3.58 0.05 21.63
N ASP A 87 4.27 -1.04 21.34
CA ASP A 87 4.09 -2.32 22.05
C ASP A 87 5.17 -2.51 23.14
N PRO A 88 4.84 -2.28 24.44
CA PRO A 88 5.81 -2.40 25.54
C PRO A 88 6.37 -3.82 25.68
N LEU A 89 5.54 -4.85 25.42
CA LEU A 89 5.98 -6.24 25.53
C LEU A 89 6.90 -6.64 24.37
N ALA A 90 6.65 -6.15 23.18
CA ALA A 90 7.56 -6.33 22.06
C ALA A 90 8.88 -5.60 22.30
N LEU A 91 8.84 -4.41 22.91
CA LEU A 91 10.04 -3.66 23.30
C LEU A 91 10.86 -4.42 24.33
N ALA A 92 10.24 -4.88 25.42
CA ALA A 92 10.92 -5.65 26.47
C ALA A 92 11.56 -6.93 25.91
N ARG A 93 10.82 -7.66 25.05
CA ARG A 93 11.32 -8.86 24.36
C ARG A 93 12.52 -8.52 23.47
N ALA A 94 12.44 -7.47 22.65
CA ALA A 94 13.52 -7.07 21.76
C ALA A 94 14.78 -6.66 22.52
N VAL A 95 14.64 -5.92 23.62
CA VAL A 95 15.75 -5.57 24.51
C VAL A 95 16.41 -6.84 25.06
N GLY A 96 15.63 -7.77 25.62
CA GLY A 96 16.16 -9.03 26.15
C GLY A 96 16.89 -9.87 25.08
N GLN A 97 16.32 -10.01 23.88
CA GLN A 97 16.94 -10.75 22.78
C GLN A 97 18.25 -10.10 22.29
N ASN A 98 18.25 -8.77 22.14
CA ASN A 98 19.43 -8.05 21.68
C ASN A 98 20.57 -8.07 22.72
N LEU A 99 20.24 -7.98 24.01
CA LEU A 99 21.22 -8.13 25.09
C LEU A 99 21.83 -9.55 25.13
N ALA A 100 20.97 -10.57 25.00
CA ALA A 100 21.42 -11.96 24.99
C ALA A 100 22.29 -12.29 23.75
N ALA A 101 21.98 -11.69 22.60
CA ALA A 101 22.71 -11.92 21.36
C ALA A 101 23.96 -11.02 21.18
N GLY A 102 24.13 -9.99 22.01
CA GLY A 102 25.20 -8.99 21.87
C GLY A 102 25.12 -8.14 20.58
N ARG A 103 24.00 -8.22 19.85
CA ARG A 103 23.75 -7.52 18.57
C ARG A 103 22.26 -7.25 18.40
N ILE A 104 21.92 -6.35 17.46
CA ILE A 104 20.51 -6.07 17.13
C ILE A 104 19.95 -7.22 16.28
N GLU A 105 19.21 -8.13 16.91
CA GLU A 105 18.51 -9.25 16.24
C GLU A 105 17.01 -8.98 16.04
N SER A 106 16.39 -8.21 16.93
CA SER A 106 14.95 -7.98 16.94
C SER A 106 14.63 -6.49 17.04
N GLY A 107 13.64 -6.07 16.25
CA GLY A 107 13.06 -4.72 16.32
C GLY A 107 11.72 -4.74 17.04
N ALA A 108 11.40 -3.64 17.73
CA ALA A 108 10.12 -3.43 18.41
C ALA A 108 9.31 -2.30 17.76
N SER A 109 9.52 -2.03 16.48
CA SER A 109 8.74 -1.00 15.75
C SER A 109 7.38 -1.56 15.38
N THR A 110 6.33 -0.87 15.78
CA THR A 110 4.94 -1.21 15.43
C THR A 110 4.58 -0.69 14.02
N LEU A 111 3.46 -1.16 13.46
CA LEU A 111 2.91 -0.62 12.21
C LEU A 111 2.60 0.87 12.32
N THR A 112 2.11 1.34 13.47
CA THR A 112 1.87 2.76 13.73
C THR A 112 3.15 3.58 13.69
N MET A 113 4.25 3.10 14.30
CA MET A 113 5.56 3.75 14.20
C MET A 113 6.10 3.76 12.77
N GLN A 114 5.90 2.67 12.03
CA GLN A 114 6.29 2.60 10.63
C GLN A 114 5.50 3.58 9.76
N THR A 115 4.19 3.74 9.98
CA THR A 115 3.35 4.75 9.31
C THR A 115 3.89 6.16 9.56
N ILE A 116 4.22 6.48 10.80
CA ILE A 116 4.86 7.78 11.13
C ILE A 116 6.19 7.94 10.40
N ARG A 117 7.03 6.91 10.36
CA ARG A 117 8.31 6.97 9.63
C ARG A 117 8.11 7.25 8.15
N LEU A 118 7.14 6.61 7.51
CA LEU A 118 6.79 6.84 6.11
C LEU A 118 6.39 8.31 5.89
N SER A 119 5.50 8.85 6.73
CA SER A 119 5.06 10.25 6.63
C SER A 119 6.16 11.28 6.85
N ARG A 120 7.28 10.87 7.44
CA ARG A 120 8.47 11.72 7.69
C ARG A 120 9.57 11.55 6.64
N GLY A 121 9.27 10.91 5.50
CA GLY A 121 10.21 10.71 4.40
C GLY A 121 11.33 9.70 4.69
N GLY A 122 11.09 8.74 5.59
CA GLY A 122 12.04 7.65 5.86
C GLY A 122 13.38 8.11 6.45
N LYS A 123 13.37 9.06 7.37
CA LYS A 123 14.58 9.60 8.03
C LYS A 123 15.52 8.50 8.57
N PRO A 124 16.83 8.78 8.71
CA PRO A 124 17.81 7.81 9.20
C PRO A 124 17.42 7.21 10.55
N ARG A 125 17.68 5.91 10.76
CA ARG A 125 17.33 5.15 11.97
C ARG A 125 18.27 5.49 13.13
N THR A 126 18.06 6.65 13.77
CA THR A 126 18.73 7.03 15.03
C THR A 126 17.83 6.74 16.22
N PHE A 127 18.41 6.67 17.43
CA PHE A 127 17.63 6.54 18.66
C PHE A 127 16.68 7.72 18.88
N GLY A 128 17.14 8.94 18.55
CA GLY A 128 16.31 10.15 18.64
C GLY A 128 15.11 10.10 17.71
N GLU A 129 15.30 9.72 16.43
CA GLU A 129 14.18 9.55 15.50
C GLU A 129 13.22 8.43 15.94
N LYS A 130 13.74 7.34 16.49
CA LYS A 130 12.89 6.27 17.03
C LYS A 130 12.05 6.73 18.22
N PHE A 131 12.58 7.60 19.06
CA PHE A 131 11.81 8.21 20.15
C PHE A 131 10.71 9.15 19.58
N VAL A 132 11.04 9.98 18.61
CA VAL A 132 10.07 10.85 17.94
C VAL A 132 8.98 10.01 17.26
N GLU A 133 9.34 8.93 16.53
CA GLU A 133 8.38 7.99 15.95
C GLU A 133 7.43 7.42 17.00
N ALA A 134 7.93 7.04 18.17
CA ALA A 134 7.12 6.49 19.25
C ALA A 134 6.12 7.53 19.81
N VAL A 135 6.58 8.76 20.07
CA VAL A 135 5.72 9.85 20.55
C VAL A 135 4.64 10.20 19.53
N LEU A 136 5.00 10.31 18.25
CA LEU A 136 4.05 10.60 17.19
C LEU A 136 3.09 9.42 16.92
N ALA A 137 3.55 8.18 17.12
CA ALA A 137 2.70 7.00 17.04
C ALA A 137 1.59 7.02 18.10
N LEU A 138 1.91 7.39 19.36
CA LEU A 138 0.90 7.60 20.38
C LEU A 138 -0.11 8.69 19.98
N ARG A 139 0.38 9.78 19.40
CA ARG A 139 -0.49 10.87 18.93
C ARG A 139 -1.37 10.44 17.74
N LEU A 140 -0.85 9.60 16.84
CA LEU A 140 -1.62 9.06 15.71
C LEU A 140 -2.75 8.14 16.19
N GLU A 141 -2.51 7.28 17.17
CA GLU A 141 -3.53 6.40 17.78
C GLU A 141 -4.64 7.16 18.52
N MET A 142 -4.35 8.37 19.00
CA MET A 142 -5.38 9.25 19.55
C MET A 142 -6.27 9.91 18.49
N ARG A 143 -5.82 9.91 17.24
CA ARG A 143 -6.46 10.60 16.12
C ARG A 143 -7.16 9.65 15.15
N CYS A 144 -6.61 8.45 14.96
CA CYS A 144 -7.02 7.49 13.94
C CYS A 144 -7.30 6.13 14.58
N SER A 145 -8.29 5.43 14.08
CA SER A 145 -8.56 4.02 14.41
C SER A 145 -7.46 3.11 13.87
N LYS A 146 -7.42 1.88 14.33
CA LYS A 146 -6.48 0.85 13.84
C LYS A 146 -6.66 0.59 12.34
N GLU A 147 -7.89 0.60 11.88
CA GLU A 147 -8.25 0.43 10.47
C GLU A 147 -7.69 1.58 9.62
N GLU A 148 -7.85 2.82 10.06
CA GLU A 148 -7.31 4.00 9.38
C GLU A 148 -5.78 4.01 9.36
N ILE A 149 -5.13 3.63 10.47
CA ILE A 149 -3.66 3.53 10.54
C ILE A 149 -3.15 2.46 9.58
N LEU A 150 -3.82 1.29 9.53
CA LEU A 150 -3.46 0.23 8.61
C LEU A 150 -3.69 0.64 7.15
N ALA A 151 -4.77 1.38 6.86
CA ALA A 151 -5.04 1.92 5.53
C ALA A 151 -3.97 2.93 5.10
N LEU A 152 -3.56 3.84 6.00
CA LEU A 152 -2.45 4.76 5.76
C LEU A 152 -1.14 4.01 5.48
N TYR A 153 -0.82 2.99 6.27
CA TYR A 153 0.35 2.15 6.03
C TYR A 153 0.27 1.48 4.66
N ALA A 154 -0.85 0.80 4.38
CA ALA A 154 -1.05 0.08 3.12
C ALA A 154 -0.99 1.01 1.89
N ALA A 155 -1.45 2.25 2.02
CA ALA A 155 -1.44 3.24 0.94
C ALA A 155 -0.03 3.80 0.64
N HIS A 156 0.86 3.84 1.64
CA HIS A 156 2.14 4.56 1.53
C HIS A 156 3.38 3.69 1.74
N ALA A 157 3.21 2.40 2.09
CA ALA A 157 4.34 1.48 2.21
C ALA A 157 5.02 1.27 0.85
N PRO A 158 6.36 1.22 0.80
CA PRO A 158 7.11 0.91 -0.42
C PRO A 158 7.09 -0.60 -0.67
N PHE A 159 6.71 -1.01 -1.88
CA PHE A 159 6.69 -2.42 -2.28
C PHE A 159 7.81 -2.76 -3.28
N GLY A 160 8.76 -1.84 -3.49
CA GLY A 160 9.94 -2.03 -4.31
C GLY A 160 9.96 -1.24 -5.61
N GLY A 161 11.18 -0.93 -6.07
CA GLY A 161 11.36 -0.04 -7.20
C GLY A 161 10.67 1.30 -6.95
N ASN A 162 9.81 1.69 -7.89
CA ASN A 162 8.98 2.87 -7.80
C ASN A 162 7.51 2.57 -7.46
N VAL A 163 7.23 1.46 -6.76
CA VAL A 163 5.88 1.03 -6.40
C VAL A 163 5.59 1.37 -4.94
N VAL A 164 4.60 2.22 -4.71
CA VAL A 164 4.13 2.66 -3.40
C VAL A 164 2.64 2.36 -3.27
N GLY A 165 2.27 1.75 -2.16
CA GLY A 165 0.90 1.38 -1.85
C GLY A 165 0.49 -0.01 -2.34
N LEU A 166 -0.37 -0.64 -1.54
CA LEU A 166 -0.82 -2.02 -1.72
C LEU A 166 -1.54 -2.24 -3.06
N GLU A 167 -2.46 -1.32 -3.42
CA GLU A 167 -3.23 -1.45 -4.67
C GLU A 167 -2.31 -1.35 -5.89
N SER A 168 -1.37 -0.39 -5.88
CA SER A 168 -0.35 -0.28 -6.95
C SER A 168 0.50 -1.53 -7.05
N ALA A 169 0.93 -2.08 -5.90
CA ALA A 169 1.73 -3.29 -5.84
C ALA A 169 0.96 -4.51 -6.36
N SER A 170 -0.32 -4.62 -6.01
CA SER A 170 -1.18 -5.70 -6.49
C SER A 170 -1.29 -5.69 -8.02
N TRP A 171 -1.57 -4.55 -8.61
CA TRP A 171 -1.62 -4.40 -10.06
C TRP A 171 -0.25 -4.62 -10.73
N TYR A 172 0.82 -4.11 -10.10
CA TYR A 172 2.17 -4.21 -10.66
C TYR A 172 2.72 -5.63 -10.66
N TYR A 173 2.44 -6.42 -9.62
CA TYR A 173 2.98 -7.77 -9.48
C TYR A 173 2.04 -8.88 -9.94
N PHE A 174 0.71 -8.63 -9.93
CA PHE A 174 -0.30 -9.68 -10.13
C PHE A 174 -1.40 -9.31 -11.12
N GLY A 175 -1.42 -8.08 -11.65
CA GLY A 175 -2.42 -7.62 -12.64
C GLY A 175 -3.87 -7.62 -12.14
N ARG A 176 -4.09 -7.51 -10.82
CA ARG A 176 -5.42 -7.56 -10.20
C ARG A 176 -5.52 -6.66 -8.97
N SER A 177 -6.76 -6.37 -8.54
CA SER A 177 -7.01 -5.60 -7.32
C SER A 177 -6.49 -6.31 -6.07
N ALA A 178 -6.07 -5.55 -5.07
CA ALA A 178 -5.63 -6.08 -3.79
C ALA A 178 -6.72 -6.91 -3.06
N ARG A 179 -8.00 -6.70 -3.37
CA ARG A 179 -9.12 -7.49 -2.84
C ARG A 179 -9.09 -8.94 -3.30
N ASP A 180 -8.55 -9.19 -4.49
CA ASP A 180 -8.55 -10.51 -5.15
C ASP A 180 -7.27 -11.30 -4.89
N LEU A 181 -6.35 -10.77 -4.08
CA LEU A 181 -5.09 -11.43 -3.75
C LEU A 181 -5.33 -12.77 -3.05
N SER A 182 -4.53 -13.76 -3.40
CA SER A 182 -4.43 -15.02 -2.70
C SER A 182 -3.72 -14.86 -1.34
N TRP A 183 -3.68 -15.91 -0.53
CA TRP A 183 -2.88 -15.92 0.69
C TRP A 183 -1.38 -15.83 0.41
N ALA A 184 -0.90 -16.48 -0.64
CA ALA A 184 0.51 -16.43 -1.06
C ALA A 184 0.90 -15.03 -1.52
N GLU A 185 0.08 -14.39 -2.35
CA GLU A 185 0.29 -13.04 -2.85
C GLU A 185 0.24 -12.00 -1.71
N SER A 186 -0.75 -12.12 -0.82
CA SER A 186 -0.87 -11.27 0.37
C SER A 186 0.35 -11.41 1.30
N ALA A 187 0.81 -12.64 1.53
CA ALA A 187 2.00 -12.90 2.34
C ALA A 187 3.26 -12.38 1.65
N LEU A 188 3.36 -12.52 0.32
CA LEU A 188 4.47 -11.96 -0.44
C LEU A 188 4.54 -10.45 -0.29
N LEU A 189 3.44 -9.74 -0.53
CA LEU A 189 3.40 -8.29 -0.37
C LEU A 189 3.68 -7.84 1.07
N ALA A 190 3.23 -8.59 2.08
CA ALA A 190 3.52 -8.25 3.48
C ALA A 190 5.03 -8.31 3.83
N VAL A 191 5.80 -9.14 3.12
CA VAL A 191 7.25 -9.28 3.36
C VAL A 191 8.07 -8.19 2.67
N LEU A 192 7.57 -7.61 1.57
CA LEU A 192 8.32 -6.71 0.70
C LEU A 192 8.75 -5.38 1.35
N PRO A 193 7.94 -4.65 2.13
CA PRO A 193 8.32 -3.35 2.68
C PRO A 193 9.59 -3.37 3.54
N ASN A 194 9.83 -4.48 4.24
CA ASN A 194 11.04 -4.66 5.07
C ASN A 194 12.22 -5.29 4.32
N ALA A 195 12.05 -5.65 3.07
CA ALA A 195 13.08 -6.31 2.30
C ALA A 195 13.16 -5.79 0.85
N PRO A 196 13.22 -4.46 0.63
CA PRO A 196 13.18 -3.88 -0.71
C PRO A 196 14.31 -4.37 -1.62
N SER A 197 15.45 -4.75 -1.05
CA SER A 197 16.58 -5.34 -1.79
C SER A 197 16.31 -6.76 -2.31
N LEU A 198 15.29 -7.46 -1.83
CA LEU A 198 14.90 -8.79 -2.30
C LEU A 198 14.03 -8.77 -3.56
N ILE A 199 13.56 -7.59 -3.96
CA ILE A 199 12.59 -7.40 -5.06
C ILE A 199 13.23 -7.47 -6.45
N HIS A 200 14.50 -7.76 -6.56
CA HIS A 200 15.03 -8.10 -7.88
C HIS A 200 14.40 -9.41 -8.35
N MET A 201 13.42 -9.30 -9.28
CA MET A 201 12.66 -10.41 -9.85
C MET A 201 13.54 -11.59 -10.32
N LYS A 202 14.84 -11.31 -10.60
CA LYS A 202 15.82 -12.31 -11.07
C LYS A 202 16.83 -12.75 -9.99
N ARG A 203 16.94 -12.03 -8.87
CA ARG A 203 17.92 -12.35 -7.81
C ARG A 203 17.18 -12.60 -6.49
N ASN A 204 17.72 -13.47 -5.66
CA ASN A 204 17.21 -13.79 -4.32
C ASN A 204 15.77 -14.36 -4.29
N ARG A 205 15.25 -14.91 -5.38
CA ARG A 205 13.89 -15.49 -5.45
C ARG A 205 13.66 -16.55 -4.37
N GLU A 206 14.63 -17.43 -4.17
CA GLU A 206 14.52 -18.48 -3.15
C GLU A 206 14.40 -17.90 -1.74
N ARG A 207 15.20 -16.90 -1.40
CA ARG A 207 15.12 -16.22 -0.11
C ARG A 207 13.80 -15.48 0.08
N LEU A 208 13.22 -14.96 -1.00
CA LEU A 208 11.90 -14.31 -0.96
C LEU A 208 10.81 -15.37 -0.76
N ARG A 209 10.88 -16.51 -1.44
CA ARG A 209 10.00 -17.66 -1.26
C ARG A 209 10.04 -18.16 0.19
N GLU A 210 11.22 -18.39 0.74
CA GLU A 210 11.38 -18.82 2.13
C GLU A 210 10.76 -17.86 3.14
N LYS A 211 10.89 -16.55 2.91
CA LYS A 211 10.27 -15.55 3.80
C LYS A 211 8.74 -15.59 3.72
N ARG A 212 8.19 -15.67 2.49
CA ARG A 212 6.76 -15.83 2.26
C ARG A 212 6.24 -17.09 2.95
N ASP A 213 6.91 -18.21 2.74
CA ASP A 213 6.47 -19.52 3.24
C ASP A 213 6.55 -19.59 4.76
N ARG A 214 7.59 -18.99 5.38
CA ARG A 214 7.66 -18.82 6.84
C ARG A 214 6.53 -17.96 7.39
N LEU A 215 6.11 -16.94 6.66
CA LEU A 215 4.95 -16.13 7.06
C LEU A 215 3.66 -16.92 6.94
N LEU A 216 3.45 -17.70 5.88
CA LEU A 216 2.30 -18.60 5.73
C LEU A 216 2.22 -19.62 6.87
N ASP A 217 3.36 -20.19 7.31
CA ASP A 217 3.40 -21.07 8.49
C ASP A 217 2.98 -20.35 9.78
N ARG A 218 3.38 -19.08 9.95
CA ARG A 218 2.96 -18.27 11.10
C ARG A 218 1.46 -17.95 11.06
N ILE A 219 0.91 -17.66 9.89
CA ILE A 219 -0.53 -17.40 9.67
C ILE A 219 -1.33 -18.67 10.00
N ARG A 220 -0.86 -19.83 9.55
CA ARG A 220 -1.45 -21.13 9.90
C ARG A 220 -1.38 -21.41 11.41
N SER A 221 -0.21 -21.23 12.01
CA SER A 221 -0.02 -21.43 13.45
C SER A 221 -0.84 -20.48 14.31
N GLY A 222 -1.22 -19.31 13.76
CA GLY A 222 -2.16 -18.35 14.35
C GLY A 222 -3.63 -18.74 14.19
N GLY A 223 -3.94 -19.83 13.47
CA GLY A 223 -5.32 -20.30 13.25
C GLY A 223 -6.09 -19.52 12.18
N HIS A 224 -5.41 -18.69 11.36
CA HIS A 224 -6.07 -17.89 10.32
C HIS A 224 -6.34 -18.66 9.03
N ILE A 225 -5.59 -19.72 8.77
CA ILE A 225 -5.76 -20.65 7.64
C ILE A 225 -5.52 -22.08 8.12
N ASP A 226 -6.12 -23.04 7.43
CA ASP A 226 -5.90 -24.48 7.68
C ASP A 226 -4.60 -24.98 7.00
N SER A 227 -4.26 -26.24 7.28
CA SER A 227 -3.04 -26.86 6.75
C SER A 227 -3.08 -27.03 5.23
N LEU A 228 -4.26 -27.33 4.65
CA LEU A 228 -4.44 -27.51 3.21
C LEU A 228 -4.26 -26.17 2.50
N THR A 229 -4.96 -25.13 2.95
CA THR A 229 -4.82 -23.77 2.42
C THR A 229 -3.35 -23.28 2.46
N CYS A 230 -2.66 -23.53 3.59
CA CYS A 230 -1.25 -23.18 3.72
C CYS A 230 -0.36 -23.94 2.72
N ALA A 231 -0.60 -25.25 2.55
CA ALA A 231 0.15 -26.07 1.59
C ALA A 231 -0.07 -25.61 0.16
N LEU A 232 -1.32 -25.34 -0.25
CA LEU A 232 -1.65 -24.83 -1.57
C LEU A 232 -1.03 -23.46 -1.84
N ALA A 233 -1.12 -22.54 -0.86
CA ALA A 233 -0.53 -21.21 -0.98
C ALA A 233 1.01 -21.25 -1.19
N LYS A 234 1.71 -22.22 -0.60
CA LYS A 234 3.15 -22.38 -0.79
C LYS A 234 3.52 -22.89 -2.20
N LEU A 235 2.60 -23.59 -2.88
CA LEU A 235 2.81 -24.05 -4.25
C LEU A 235 2.64 -22.91 -5.28
N GLU A 236 1.98 -21.81 -4.92
CA GLU A 236 1.83 -20.69 -5.84
C GLU A 236 3.20 -20.11 -6.22
N PRO A 237 3.45 -19.86 -7.52
CA PRO A 237 4.71 -19.30 -8.00
C PRO A 237 4.88 -17.85 -7.53
N LEU A 238 6.12 -17.39 -7.46
CA LEU A 238 6.42 -15.96 -7.35
C LEU A 238 6.27 -15.29 -8.73
N PRO A 239 5.84 -14.01 -8.80
CA PRO A 239 5.79 -13.29 -10.06
C PRO A 239 7.17 -13.26 -10.73
N GLU A 240 7.21 -13.45 -12.04
CA GLU A 240 8.47 -13.51 -12.81
C GLU A 240 8.91 -12.14 -13.32
N ALA A 241 7.96 -11.32 -13.67
CA ALA A 241 8.12 -9.96 -14.18
C ALA A 241 6.96 -9.10 -13.70
N PRO A 242 7.11 -7.76 -13.76
CA PRO A 242 5.97 -6.87 -13.59
C PRO A 242 4.89 -7.14 -14.63
N GLU A 243 3.63 -7.15 -14.20
CA GLU A 243 2.50 -7.19 -15.11
C GLU A 243 2.36 -5.85 -15.85
N PRO A 244 2.08 -5.85 -17.16
CA PRO A 244 1.86 -4.62 -17.90
C PRO A 244 0.61 -3.93 -17.37
N MET A 245 0.72 -2.63 -17.06
CA MET A 245 -0.46 -1.85 -16.67
C MET A 245 -1.45 -1.78 -17.84
N PRO A 246 -2.76 -1.95 -17.57
CA PRO A 246 -3.77 -1.85 -18.61
C PRO A 246 -3.73 -0.50 -19.36
N MET A 247 -4.01 -0.53 -20.65
CA MET A 247 -3.99 0.63 -21.56
C MET A 247 -5.27 0.73 -22.39
N GLU A 248 -6.42 0.42 -21.79
CA GLU A 248 -7.69 0.30 -22.50
C GLU A 248 -8.44 1.64 -22.66
N ALA A 249 -8.15 2.66 -21.84
CA ALA A 249 -8.81 3.96 -21.84
C ALA A 249 -7.81 5.13 -21.90
N MET A 250 -6.84 5.08 -22.81
CA MET A 250 -5.71 6.01 -22.89
C MET A 250 -6.14 7.45 -23.15
N HIS A 251 -7.20 7.67 -23.96
CA HIS A 251 -7.68 9.02 -24.25
C HIS A 251 -8.28 9.72 -23.02
N LEU A 252 -8.98 8.97 -22.15
CA LEU A 252 -9.45 9.49 -20.87
C LEU A 252 -8.29 9.77 -19.94
N LEU A 253 -7.35 8.84 -19.85
CA LEU A 253 -6.16 8.98 -19.03
C LEU A 253 -5.30 10.19 -19.45
N GLY A 254 -5.20 10.46 -20.77
CA GLY A 254 -4.44 11.58 -21.31
C GLY A 254 -4.94 12.97 -20.84
N LYS A 255 -6.20 13.08 -20.45
CA LYS A 255 -6.79 14.31 -19.90
C LYS A 255 -6.53 14.50 -18.40
N MET A 256 -5.99 13.49 -17.73
CA MET A 256 -5.76 13.50 -16.29
C MET A 256 -4.27 13.75 -15.97
N ARG A 257 -4.00 14.53 -14.93
CA ARG A 257 -2.65 14.68 -14.36
C ARG A 257 -2.43 13.71 -13.20
N THR A 258 -3.39 13.65 -12.31
CA THR A 258 -3.41 12.79 -11.11
C THR A 258 -4.86 12.41 -10.82
N GLY A 259 -5.07 11.43 -9.95
CA GLY A 259 -6.39 11.11 -9.45
C GLY A 259 -6.98 9.83 -10.03
N ALA A 260 -8.11 9.41 -9.46
CA ALA A 260 -8.85 8.23 -9.89
C ALA A 260 -10.16 8.67 -10.55
N LEU A 261 -10.37 8.25 -11.79
CA LEU A 261 -11.62 8.42 -12.51
C LEU A 261 -12.40 7.09 -12.49
N ARG A 262 -13.51 7.05 -11.80
CA ARG A 262 -14.51 5.98 -11.96
C ARG A 262 -15.41 6.37 -13.14
N SER A 263 -15.40 5.56 -14.19
CA SER A 263 -16.16 5.80 -15.41
C SER A 263 -17.39 4.91 -15.51
N THR A 264 -18.26 5.21 -16.46
CA THR A 264 -19.40 4.37 -16.85
C THR A 264 -19.00 3.26 -17.83
N LEU A 265 -17.72 3.18 -18.23
CA LEU A 265 -17.23 2.21 -19.20
C LEU A 265 -17.41 0.78 -18.69
N ASP A 266 -17.90 -0.08 -19.57
CA ASP A 266 -17.91 -1.52 -19.40
C ASP A 266 -16.56 -2.08 -19.85
N ALA A 267 -15.83 -2.76 -18.98
CA ALA A 267 -14.46 -3.18 -19.26
C ALA A 267 -14.39 -4.20 -20.41
N ASP A 268 -15.35 -5.14 -20.50
CA ASP A 268 -15.35 -6.16 -21.54
C ASP A 268 -15.72 -5.55 -22.90
N LEU A 269 -16.71 -4.64 -22.90
CA LEU A 269 -17.08 -3.91 -24.12
C LEU A 269 -15.94 -3.00 -24.59
N GLN A 270 -15.28 -2.29 -23.67
CA GLN A 270 -14.11 -1.45 -23.95
C GLN A 270 -12.99 -2.25 -24.63
N GLY A 271 -12.64 -3.42 -24.08
CA GLY A 271 -11.63 -4.30 -24.67
C GLY A 271 -12.01 -4.76 -26.09
N ARG A 272 -13.27 -5.17 -26.29
CA ARG A 272 -13.78 -5.56 -27.62
C ARG A 272 -13.74 -4.41 -28.62
N VAL A 273 -14.18 -3.22 -28.21
CA VAL A 273 -14.17 -2.02 -29.07
C VAL A 273 -12.75 -1.63 -29.43
N ASN A 274 -11.82 -1.66 -28.49
CA ASN A 274 -10.40 -1.40 -28.76
C ASN A 274 -9.80 -2.42 -29.75
N ALA A 275 -10.14 -3.70 -29.62
CA ALA A 275 -9.67 -4.74 -30.55
C ALA A 275 -10.20 -4.51 -31.97
N LEU A 276 -11.49 -4.16 -32.10
CA LEU A 276 -12.09 -3.81 -33.37
C LEU A 276 -11.48 -2.53 -33.98
N ALA A 277 -11.30 -1.48 -33.16
CA ALA A 277 -10.68 -0.24 -33.59
C ALA A 277 -9.26 -0.47 -34.13
N ARG A 278 -8.44 -1.24 -33.44
CA ARG A 278 -7.09 -1.61 -33.89
C ARG A 278 -7.11 -2.38 -35.21
N ARG A 279 -8.04 -3.35 -35.36
CA ARG A 279 -8.17 -4.15 -36.58
C ARG A 279 -8.55 -3.30 -37.79
N TYR A 280 -9.58 -2.44 -37.65
CA TYR A 280 -10.02 -1.60 -38.75
C TYR A 280 -9.04 -0.47 -39.07
N ASN A 281 -8.39 0.11 -38.09
CA ASN A 281 -7.31 1.08 -38.30
C ASN A 281 -6.17 0.45 -39.15
N ALA A 282 -5.74 -0.78 -38.81
CA ALA A 282 -4.74 -1.49 -39.59
C ALA A 282 -5.20 -1.73 -41.05
N GLN A 283 -6.47 -2.11 -41.26
CA GLN A 283 -7.04 -2.35 -42.56
C GLN A 283 -7.12 -1.08 -43.44
N TYR A 284 -7.48 0.05 -42.83
CA TYR A 284 -7.69 1.30 -43.56
C TYR A 284 -6.45 2.15 -43.74
N ARG A 285 -5.34 1.81 -43.10
CA ARG A 285 -4.04 2.48 -43.29
C ARG A 285 -3.62 2.57 -44.76
N GLY A 286 -3.86 1.53 -45.53
CA GLY A 286 -3.61 1.51 -46.99
C GLY A 286 -4.37 2.61 -47.75
N ASN A 287 -5.53 3.04 -47.24
CA ASN A 287 -6.35 4.10 -47.78
C ASN A 287 -6.03 5.50 -47.18
N ARG A 288 -4.89 5.64 -46.52
CA ARG A 288 -4.43 6.87 -45.82
C ARG A 288 -5.39 7.35 -44.71
N ILE A 289 -6.20 6.45 -44.12
CA ILE A 289 -7.04 6.75 -42.96
C ILE A 289 -6.21 6.40 -41.74
N ASN A 290 -5.75 7.42 -41.01
CA ASN A 290 -4.81 7.26 -39.89
C ASN A 290 -5.49 7.40 -38.51
N ASN A 291 -6.69 7.93 -38.44
CA ASN A 291 -7.43 8.16 -37.22
C ASN A 291 -8.76 7.44 -37.22
N LEU A 292 -9.15 6.87 -36.11
CA LEU A 292 -10.43 6.22 -35.91
C LEU A 292 -10.87 6.49 -34.46
N ALA A 293 -12.14 6.85 -34.30
CA ALA A 293 -12.76 6.99 -32.99
C ALA A 293 -14.06 6.21 -32.92
N VAL A 294 -14.33 5.62 -31.79
CA VAL A 294 -15.58 4.88 -31.52
C VAL A 294 -16.12 5.30 -30.16
N VAL A 295 -17.40 5.62 -30.12
CA VAL A 295 -18.16 5.86 -28.89
C VAL A 295 -19.38 4.94 -28.91
N VAL A 296 -19.55 4.18 -27.83
CA VAL A 296 -20.73 3.35 -27.61
C VAL A 296 -21.48 3.90 -26.41
N MET A 297 -22.74 4.21 -26.58
CA MET A 297 -23.61 4.82 -25.57
C MET A 297 -24.87 3.98 -25.35
N ASP A 298 -25.29 3.92 -24.09
CA ASP A 298 -26.65 3.45 -23.80
C ASP A 298 -27.68 4.52 -24.13
N VAL A 299 -28.64 4.16 -24.96
CA VAL A 299 -29.64 5.11 -25.49
C VAL A 299 -30.61 5.60 -24.40
N ARG A 300 -30.84 4.81 -23.37
CA ARG A 300 -31.79 5.12 -22.28
C ARG A 300 -31.16 5.99 -21.19
N SER A 301 -29.98 5.62 -20.77
CA SER A 301 -29.28 6.33 -19.69
C SER A 301 -28.39 7.47 -20.17
N GLY A 302 -27.99 7.46 -21.46
CA GLY A 302 -26.98 8.38 -21.99
C GLY A 302 -25.55 8.08 -21.54
N GLU A 303 -25.34 6.99 -20.83
CA GLU A 303 -24.00 6.61 -20.34
C GLU A 303 -23.10 6.15 -21.49
N VAL A 304 -21.84 6.57 -21.46
CA VAL A 304 -20.81 6.07 -22.37
C VAL A 304 -20.31 4.73 -21.85
N LEU A 305 -20.53 3.66 -22.62
CA LEU A 305 -20.16 2.29 -22.26
C LEU A 305 -18.79 1.88 -22.83
N ALA A 306 -18.36 2.47 -23.95
CA ALA A 306 -17.02 2.31 -24.49
C ALA A 306 -16.59 3.58 -25.24
N TYR A 307 -15.29 3.88 -25.16
CA TYR A 307 -14.67 5.05 -25.78
C TYR A 307 -13.27 4.72 -26.25
N ALA A 308 -13.06 4.63 -27.56
CA ALA A 308 -11.79 4.38 -28.22
C ALA A 308 -11.49 5.48 -29.23
N GLY A 309 -10.18 5.84 -29.37
CA GLY A 309 -9.75 6.85 -30.33
C GLY A 309 -8.22 6.95 -30.37
#